data_10581d4e2fd23fa25053a8c6dfabea05
#
_entry.id   10581d4e2fd23fa25053a8c6dfabea05
#
_cell.length_a   1.000
_cell.length_b   1.000
_cell.length_c   1.000
_cell.angle_alpha   90.00
_cell.angle_beta   90.00
_cell.angle_gamma   90.00
#
_symmetry.space_group_name_H-M   'P 1'
#
loop_
_entity.id
_entity.type
_entity.pdbx_description
1 polymer ?
#
loop_
_entity_poly.entity_id
_entity_poly.type
_entity_poly.pdbx_seq_one_letter_code
_entity_poly.pdbx_strand_id
1 'polypeptide(L)'
;MGGLDDLRPFCRFGEVPIYAEAYTAERLRNRMPYCFVNHNYPGVPNIPLQEIEPGRTFRINRTSVTPLRVMHGRLPILGYRIENMGYITDMLTMPDESYEQLCNLDVLVVNALRIAPHPTHQSLAEALEVARRIGAKETYFI
;
A
#
# COMPACT_ATOMS: atom_id res chain seq x y z
N MET A 1 -2.25 11.40 3.88
CA MET A 1 -2.20 12.33 2.72
C MET A 1 -1.42 13.62 2.99
N GLY A 2 -1.13 13.97 4.24
CA GLY A 2 -0.48 15.24 4.60
C GLY A 2 0.92 15.45 4.06
N GLY A 3 1.69 14.37 3.86
CA GLY A 3 3.07 14.45 3.38
C GLY A 3 3.27 14.54 1.86
N LEU A 4 2.21 14.70 1.06
CA LEU A 4 2.35 14.76 -0.39
C LEU A 4 3.11 16.02 -0.85
N ASP A 5 2.91 17.14 -0.16
CA ASP A 5 3.65 18.38 -0.40
C ASP A 5 5.15 18.27 -0.08
N ASP A 6 5.52 17.37 0.82
CA ASP A 6 6.91 17.13 1.20
C ASP A 6 7.71 16.43 0.09
N LEU A 7 7.04 15.98 -0.98
CA LEU A 7 7.68 15.43 -2.18
C LEU A 7 8.22 16.51 -3.12
N ARG A 8 7.86 17.79 -2.96
CA ARG A 8 8.33 18.89 -3.81
C ARG A 8 9.85 18.93 -4.03
N PRO A 9 10.69 18.79 -2.98
CA PRO A 9 12.14 18.82 -3.18
C PRO A 9 12.64 17.73 -4.12
N PHE A 10 11.98 16.56 -4.10
CA PHE A 10 12.34 15.42 -4.94
C PHE A 10 11.92 15.60 -6.41
N CYS A 11 10.85 16.36 -6.66
CA CYS A 11 10.40 16.66 -8.01
C CYS A 11 11.40 17.51 -8.82
N ARG A 12 12.42 18.08 -8.17
CA ARG A 12 13.55 18.75 -8.85
C ARG A 12 14.45 17.78 -9.62
N PHE A 13 14.42 16.52 -9.25
CA PHE A 13 15.23 15.46 -9.87
C PHE A 13 14.46 14.65 -10.93
N GLY A 14 13.19 14.92 -11.11
CA GLY A 14 12.31 14.23 -12.04
C GLY A 14 10.90 14.05 -11.48
N GLU A 15 10.11 13.27 -12.17
CA GLU A 15 8.77 12.90 -11.74
C GLU A 15 8.81 11.97 -10.53
N VAL A 16 7.88 12.19 -9.59
CA VAL A 16 7.67 11.31 -8.43
C VAL A 16 6.28 10.67 -8.56
N PRO A 17 6.15 9.54 -9.26
CA PRO A 17 4.85 8.92 -9.50
C PRO A 17 4.24 8.36 -8.22
N ILE A 18 2.93 8.57 -8.06
CA ILE A 18 2.11 7.96 -7.02
C ILE A 18 1.20 6.93 -7.66
N TYR A 19 1.16 5.75 -7.04
CA TYR A 19 0.30 4.64 -7.44
C TYR A 19 -0.84 4.51 -6.42
N ALA A 20 -2.08 4.58 -6.88
CA ALA A 20 -3.25 4.53 -6.00
C ALA A 20 -4.45 3.91 -6.72
N GLU A 21 -5.37 3.32 -5.95
CA GLU A 21 -6.67 2.94 -6.50
C GLU A 21 -7.48 4.16 -6.94
N ALA A 22 -8.40 3.97 -7.89
CA ALA A 22 -9.22 5.04 -8.47
C ALA A 22 -9.89 5.93 -7.40
N TYR A 23 -10.47 5.33 -6.35
CA TYR A 23 -11.07 6.07 -5.24
C TYR A 23 -10.06 6.98 -4.53
N THR A 24 -8.88 6.46 -4.20
CA THR A 24 -7.83 7.22 -3.54
C THR A 24 -7.26 8.29 -4.47
N ALA A 25 -7.08 7.96 -5.74
CA ALA A 25 -6.62 8.88 -6.78
C ALA A 25 -7.57 10.09 -6.94
N GLU A 26 -8.88 9.83 -6.99
CA GLU A 26 -9.90 10.90 -7.02
C GLU A 26 -9.82 11.79 -5.78
N ARG A 27 -9.71 11.20 -4.59
CA ARG A 27 -9.59 11.97 -3.33
C ARG A 27 -8.33 12.83 -3.29
N LEU A 28 -7.21 12.32 -3.81
CA LEU A 28 -5.98 13.09 -3.92
C LEU A 28 -6.14 14.28 -4.88
N ARG A 29 -6.71 14.05 -6.08
CA ARG A 29 -6.99 15.12 -7.05
C ARG A 29 -7.88 16.21 -6.47
N ASN A 30 -8.92 15.83 -5.74
CA ASN A 30 -9.87 16.77 -5.12
C ASN A 30 -9.25 17.56 -3.96
N ARG A 31 -8.38 16.93 -3.16
CA ARG A 31 -7.78 17.57 -1.98
C ARG A 31 -6.59 18.45 -2.30
N MET A 32 -5.81 18.10 -3.33
CA MET A 32 -4.56 18.77 -3.70
C MET A 32 -4.51 18.98 -5.22
N PRO A 33 -5.50 19.69 -5.81
CA PRO A 33 -5.62 19.80 -7.26
C PRO A 33 -4.38 20.39 -7.91
N TYR A 34 -3.69 21.31 -7.24
CA TYR A 34 -2.47 21.95 -7.73
C TYR A 34 -1.31 20.98 -7.97
N CYS A 35 -1.28 19.82 -7.30
CA CYS A 35 -0.23 18.80 -7.53
C CYS A 35 -0.39 18.03 -8.85
N PHE A 36 -1.59 18.05 -9.44
CA PHE A 36 -1.96 17.18 -10.56
C PHE A 36 -2.36 17.95 -11.82
N VAL A 37 -2.30 19.27 -11.79
CA VAL A 37 -2.55 20.12 -12.96
C VAL A 37 -1.22 20.47 -13.61
N ASN A 38 -1.18 20.39 -14.93
CA ASN A 38 0.02 20.72 -15.69
C ASN A 38 0.27 22.24 -15.61
N HIS A 39 1.12 22.67 -14.69
CA HIS A 39 1.50 24.05 -14.52
C HIS A 39 2.96 24.26 -14.91
N ASN A 40 3.20 25.26 -15.76
CA ASN A 40 4.56 25.72 -16.07
C ASN A 40 5.19 26.54 -14.91
N TYR A 41 4.65 26.47 -13.70
CA TYR A 41 5.16 27.23 -12.56
C TYR A 41 6.24 26.42 -11.81
N PRO A 42 7.47 26.97 -11.63
CA PRO A 42 8.62 26.21 -11.10
C PRO A 42 8.49 25.68 -9.66
N GLY A 43 7.46 26.07 -8.93
CA GLY A 43 7.24 25.66 -7.53
C GLY A 43 6.19 24.57 -7.34
N VAL A 44 5.56 24.10 -8.41
CA VAL A 44 4.53 23.05 -8.33
C VAL A 44 5.19 21.67 -8.42
N PRO A 45 4.81 20.72 -7.54
CA PRO A 45 5.35 19.37 -7.63
C PRO A 45 4.86 18.67 -8.90
N ASN A 46 5.76 17.93 -9.56
CA ASN A 46 5.43 17.06 -10.68
C ASN A 46 5.20 15.64 -10.15
N ILE A 47 3.94 15.32 -9.87
CA ILE A 47 3.52 14.08 -9.24
C ILE A 47 2.50 13.39 -10.16
N PRO A 48 2.95 12.56 -11.12
CA PRO A 48 2.04 11.77 -11.93
C PRO A 48 1.26 10.78 -11.06
N LEU A 49 -0.04 10.71 -11.22
CA LEU A 49 -0.91 9.80 -10.48
C LEU A 49 -1.32 8.66 -11.39
N GLN A 50 -0.87 7.45 -11.07
CA GLN A 50 -1.14 6.24 -11.80
C GLN A 50 -2.15 5.38 -11.04
N GLU A 51 -3.23 5.00 -11.70
CA GLU A 51 -4.24 4.14 -11.10
C GLU A 51 -3.82 2.68 -11.18
N ILE A 52 -3.97 1.98 -10.05
CA ILE A 52 -3.66 0.57 -9.88
C ILE A 52 -4.87 -0.19 -9.34
N GLU A 53 -4.88 -1.50 -9.60
CA GLU A 53 -5.97 -2.40 -9.19
C GLU A 53 -5.42 -3.55 -8.34
N PRO A 54 -6.13 -4.00 -7.29
CA PRO A 54 -5.72 -5.17 -6.52
C PRO A 54 -5.63 -6.41 -7.42
N GLY A 55 -4.62 -7.23 -7.17
CA GLY A 55 -4.34 -8.43 -7.94
C GLY A 55 -3.60 -8.22 -9.26
N ARG A 56 -3.48 -7.00 -9.74
CA ARG A 56 -2.82 -6.68 -11.01
C ARG A 56 -1.38 -6.22 -10.78
N THR A 57 -0.42 -7.08 -11.06
CA THR A 57 1.01 -6.77 -10.93
C THR A 57 1.43 -5.67 -11.91
N PHE A 58 2.19 -4.70 -11.44
CA PHE A 58 2.87 -3.68 -12.23
C PHE A 58 4.36 -3.63 -11.88
N ARG A 59 5.12 -2.82 -12.58
CA ARG A 59 6.57 -2.69 -12.34
C ARG A 59 6.95 -1.25 -12.06
N ILE A 60 7.82 -1.09 -11.08
CA ILE A 60 8.55 0.15 -10.83
C ILE A 60 10.02 -0.15 -11.14
N ASN A 61 10.52 0.35 -12.26
CA ASN A 61 11.81 -0.04 -12.81
C ASN A 61 11.91 -1.56 -13.00
N ARG A 62 12.77 -2.23 -12.22
CA ARG A 62 12.95 -3.69 -12.27
C ARG A 62 12.15 -4.45 -11.22
N THR A 63 11.52 -3.74 -10.29
CA THR A 63 10.80 -4.31 -9.15
C THR A 63 9.34 -4.59 -9.52
N SER A 64 8.88 -5.81 -9.31
CA SER A 64 7.48 -6.19 -9.46
C SER A 64 6.71 -5.85 -8.19
N VAL A 65 5.55 -5.22 -8.35
CA VAL A 65 4.66 -4.87 -7.24
C VAL A 65 3.25 -5.37 -7.55
N THR A 66 2.69 -6.14 -6.63
CA THR A 66 1.30 -6.61 -6.71
C THR A 66 0.50 -6.00 -5.57
N PRO A 67 -0.44 -5.11 -5.85
CA PRO A 67 -1.39 -4.63 -4.84
C PRO A 67 -2.31 -5.76 -4.41
N LEU A 68 -2.55 -5.87 -3.12
CA LEU A 68 -3.39 -6.90 -2.51
C LEU A 68 -4.62 -6.26 -1.89
N ARG A 69 -5.79 -6.85 -2.07
CA ARG A 69 -6.96 -6.41 -1.33
C ARG A 69 -6.83 -6.79 0.13
N VAL A 70 -6.93 -5.81 1.04
CA VAL A 70 -7.08 -6.04 2.47
C VAL A 70 -8.17 -5.12 3.02
N MET A 71 -8.70 -5.44 4.18
CA MET A 71 -9.81 -4.73 4.79
C MET A 71 -9.40 -4.11 6.13
N HIS A 72 -9.54 -2.81 6.24
CA HIS A 72 -9.47 -2.06 7.49
C HIS A 72 -10.89 -1.91 8.07
N GLY A 73 -11.32 -2.88 8.84
CA GLY A 73 -12.73 -3.03 9.19
C GLY A 73 -13.58 -3.27 7.94
N ARG A 74 -14.43 -2.31 7.58
CA ARG A 74 -15.23 -2.35 6.36
C ARG A 74 -14.63 -1.58 5.18
N LEU A 75 -13.55 -0.85 5.41
CA LEU A 75 -12.91 -0.05 4.38
C LEU A 75 -11.93 -0.92 3.58
N PRO A 76 -12.12 -1.07 2.26
CA PRO A 76 -11.14 -1.72 1.41
C PRO A 76 -9.91 -0.82 1.25
N ILE A 77 -8.74 -1.40 1.50
CA ILE A 77 -7.44 -0.74 1.33
C ILE A 77 -6.47 -1.68 0.62
N LEU A 78 -5.25 -1.25 0.38
CA LEU A 78 -4.21 -2.06 -0.25
C LEU A 78 -3.10 -2.43 0.74
N GLY A 79 -2.74 -3.73 0.73
CA GLY A 79 -1.42 -4.21 1.05
C GLY A 79 -0.61 -4.40 -0.23
N TYR A 80 0.64 -4.77 -0.13
CA TYR A 80 1.52 -4.95 -1.28
C TYR A 80 2.39 -6.20 -1.18
N ARG A 81 2.51 -6.93 -2.26
CA ARG A 81 3.62 -7.84 -2.49
C ARG A 81 4.65 -7.11 -3.36
N ILE A 82 5.89 -7.03 -2.88
CA ILE A 82 7.03 -6.43 -3.57
C ILE A 82 8.06 -7.54 -3.75
N GLU A 83 8.16 -8.09 -4.96
CA GLU A 83 8.94 -9.31 -5.24
C GLU A 83 8.59 -10.44 -4.25
N ASN A 84 9.50 -10.83 -3.36
CA ASN A 84 9.31 -11.86 -2.34
C ASN A 84 9.00 -11.29 -0.93
N MET A 85 8.61 -10.02 -0.83
CA MET A 85 8.21 -9.38 0.42
C MET A 85 6.73 -9.04 0.39
N GLY A 86 5.98 -9.43 1.43
CA GLY A 86 4.64 -8.92 1.72
C GLY A 86 4.71 -7.76 2.71
N TYR A 87 4.08 -6.64 2.39
CA TYR A 87 3.98 -5.46 3.26
C TYR A 87 2.51 -5.08 3.45
N ILE A 88 1.98 -5.31 4.64
CA ILE A 88 0.56 -5.17 4.94
C ILE A 88 0.40 -4.43 6.26
N THR A 89 -0.10 -3.20 6.18
CA THR A 89 -0.42 -2.37 7.35
C THR A 89 -1.92 -2.18 7.46
N ASP A 90 -2.40 -1.81 8.64
CA ASP A 90 -3.80 -1.40 8.88
C ASP A 90 -4.86 -2.44 8.49
N MET A 91 -4.49 -3.71 8.42
CA MET A 91 -5.38 -4.79 8.03
C MET A 91 -6.11 -5.36 9.25
N LEU A 92 -7.41 -5.63 9.10
CA LEU A 92 -8.18 -6.53 9.97
C LEU A 92 -8.32 -7.91 9.30
N THR A 93 -8.76 -7.97 8.05
CA THR A 93 -8.96 -9.20 7.28
C THR A 93 -8.49 -9.06 5.85
N MET A 94 -8.32 -10.17 5.15
CA MET A 94 -8.12 -10.18 3.71
C MET A 94 -8.83 -11.39 3.06
N PRO A 95 -9.24 -11.29 1.79
CA PRO A 95 -9.86 -12.37 1.06
C PRO A 95 -8.84 -13.45 0.67
N ASP A 96 -9.34 -14.63 0.31
CA ASP A 96 -8.49 -15.80 -0.02
C ASP A 96 -7.59 -15.54 -1.22
N GLU A 97 -8.05 -14.81 -2.22
CA GLU A 97 -7.27 -14.42 -3.39
C GLU A 97 -6.01 -13.63 -3.03
N SER A 98 -6.06 -12.83 -1.95
CA SER A 98 -4.89 -12.11 -1.45
C SER A 98 -3.91 -13.04 -0.74
N TYR A 99 -4.39 -14.07 -0.04
CA TYR A 99 -3.52 -15.10 0.54
C TYR A 99 -2.78 -15.89 -0.55
N GLU A 100 -3.48 -16.27 -1.64
CA GLU A 100 -2.87 -16.99 -2.76
C GLU A 100 -1.70 -16.20 -3.39
N GLN A 101 -1.81 -14.87 -3.42
CA GLN A 101 -0.77 -14.00 -3.94
C GLN A 101 0.42 -13.79 -2.98
N LEU A 102 0.31 -14.23 -1.74
CA LEU A 102 1.35 -14.12 -0.71
C LEU A 102 2.13 -15.44 -0.50
N CYS A 103 2.04 -16.39 -1.41
CA CYS A 103 2.79 -17.62 -1.33
C CYS A 103 4.28 -17.40 -1.58
N ASN A 104 5.14 -18.25 -0.96
CA ASN A 104 6.59 -18.27 -1.15
C ASN A 104 7.30 -16.94 -0.86
N LEU A 105 6.89 -16.23 0.18
CA LEU A 105 7.56 -15.02 0.63
C LEU A 105 8.84 -15.34 1.42
N ASP A 106 9.86 -14.51 1.22
CA ASP A 106 11.01 -14.48 2.10
C ASP A 106 10.68 -13.68 3.36
N VAL A 107 10.00 -12.55 3.23
CA VAL A 107 9.66 -11.64 4.32
C VAL A 107 8.19 -11.26 4.29
N LEU A 108 7.56 -11.27 5.44
CA LEU A 108 6.24 -10.69 5.68
C LEU A 108 6.33 -9.60 6.74
N VAL A 109 5.86 -8.41 6.42
CA VAL A 109 5.59 -7.33 7.38
C VAL A 109 4.08 -7.20 7.53
N VAL A 110 3.55 -7.41 8.72
CA VAL A 110 2.10 -7.38 8.99
C VAL A 110 1.79 -6.65 10.30
N ASN A 111 0.68 -5.93 10.33
CA ASN A 111 0.28 -5.23 11.53
C ASN A 111 -0.19 -6.16 12.63
N ALA A 112 0.19 -5.83 13.89
CA ALA A 112 -0.31 -6.44 15.11
C ALA A 112 -0.51 -5.34 16.17
N LEU A 113 -1.59 -4.57 16.03
CA LEU A 113 -1.79 -3.31 16.76
C LEU A 113 -1.71 -3.44 18.27
N ARG A 114 -2.27 -4.53 18.84
CA ARG A 114 -2.32 -4.78 20.29
C ARG A 114 -2.71 -6.24 20.58
N ILE A 115 -2.60 -6.64 21.87
CA ILE A 115 -3.00 -8.00 22.30
C ILE A 115 -4.53 -8.17 22.23
N ALA A 116 -5.29 -7.19 22.71
CA ALA A 116 -6.76 -7.24 22.71
C ALA A 116 -7.34 -7.00 21.32
N PRO A 117 -8.51 -7.58 20.97
CA PRO A 117 -9.18 -7.36 19.70
C PRO A 117 -9.44 -5.89 19.41
N HIS A 118 -9.42 -5.53 18.13
CA HIS A 118 -9.69 -4.19 17.62
C HIS A 118 -10.69 -4.23 16.45
N PRO A 119 -11.59 -3.23 16.31
CA PRO A 119 -12.63 -3.30 15.28
C PRO A 119 -12.12 -3.13 13.84
N THR A 120 -10.90 -2.65 13.64
CA THR A 120 -10.36 -2.34 12.30
C THR A 120 -8.96 -2.89 12.04
N HIS A 121 -8.23 -3.31 13.08
CA HIS A 121 -6.87 -3.84 12.97
C HIS A 121 -6.77 -5.22 13.62
N GLN A 122 -5.77 -5.97 13.25
CA GLN A 122 -5.50 -7.26 13.87
C GLN A 122 -4.95 -7.10 15.31
N SER A 123 -5.42 -7.98 16.17
CA SER A 123 -4.73 -8.32 17.42
C SER A 123 -3.49 -9.16 17.12
N LEU A 124 -2.61 -9.31 18.12
CA LEU A 124 -1.44 -10.17 17.98
C LEU A 124 -1.81 -11.62 17.63
N ALA A 125 -2.89 -12.16 18.23
CA ALA A 125 -3.34 -13.53 17.97
C ALA A 125 -3.78 -13.71 16.51
N GLU A 126 -4.56 -12.76 15.97
CA GLU A 126 -5.00 -12.77 14.57
C GLU A 126 -3.82 -12.61 13.60
N ALA A 127 -2.88 -11.73 13.92
CA ALA A 127 -1.68 -11.53 13.10
C ALA A 127 -0.78 -12.78 13.06
N LEU A 128 -0.65 -13.51 14.19
CA LEU A 128 0.06 -14.77 14.24
C LEU A 128 -0.60 -15.85 13.37
N GLU A 129 -1.93 -15.89 13.32
CA GLU A 129 -2.65 -16.82 12.45
C GLU A 129 -2.44 -16.50 10.97
N VAL A 130 -2.50 -15.23 10.61
CA VAL A 130 -2.16 -14.78 9.24
C VAL A 130 -0.73 -15.16 8.87
N ALA A 131 0.23 -14.93 9.77
CA ALA A 131 1.63 -15.27 9.54
C ALA A 131 1.83 -16.78 9.30
N ARG A 132 1.15 -17.63 10.10
CA ARG A 132 1.18 -19.09 9.92
C ARG A 132 0.58 -19.51 8.59
N ARG A 133 -0.53 -18.91 8.19
CA ARG A 133 -1.21 -19.23 6.93
C ARG A 133 -0.36 -18.86 5.72
N ILE A 134 0.32 -17.72 5.75
CA ILE A 134 1.19 -17.24 4.66
C ILE A 134 2.50 -18.05 4.63
N GLY A 135 3.08 -18.36 5.79
CA GLY A 135 4.28 -19.19 5.89
C GLY A 135 5.53 -18.56 5.29
N ALA A 136 5.71 -17.24 5.42
CA ALA A 136 6.95 -16.56 5.04
C ALA A 136 8.14 -17.07 5.86
N LYS A 137 9.36 -16.97 5.30
CA LYS A 137 10.58 -17.42 6.02
C LYS A 137 10.82 -16.57 7.28
N GLU A 138 10.54 -15.27 7.18
CA GLU A 138 10.62 -14.32 8.30
C GLU A 138 9.35 -13.47 8.36
N THR A 139 8.85 -13.20 9.57
CA THR A 139 7.70 -12.32 9.77
C THR A 139 8.01 -11.25 10.80
N TYR A 140 7.72 -10.01 10.45
CA TYR A 140 7.85 -8.85 11.31
C TYR A 140 6.46 -8.28 11.63
N PHE A 141 6.18 -8.13 12.92
CA PHE A 141 4.96 -7.49 13.41
C PHE A 141 5.21 -6.01 13.70
N ILE A 142 4.29 -5.16 13.23
CA ILE A 142 4.35 -3.69 13.39
C ILE A 142 3.05 -3.14 13.96
#